data_09b1cad8607af15e8b679cd70e05361f
#
_entry.id   09b1cad8607af15e8b679cd70e05361f
#
_cell.length_a   1.000
_cell.length_b   1.000
_cell.length_c   1.000
_cell.angle_alpha   90.00
_cell.angle_beta   90.00
_cell.angle_gamma   90.00
#
_symmetry.space_group_name_H-M   'P 1'
#
loop_
_entity.id
_entity.type
_entity.pdbx_description
1 polymer ?
#
loop_
_entity_poly.entity_id
_entity_poly.type
_entity_poly.pdbx_seq_one_letter_code
_entity_poly.pdbx_strand_id
1 'polypeptide(L)'
;MNRVTAALSIAVAFAAGCGVTHLLRPALAAENITAQVISTGELEGDTISPAAANGMRNKLLVAADGATIAIQDGSPPKHLHANANEIQFILAGTGTIWLGDKEVKVKPGDLVVIPKGTAHGGTRPDGRTIKPITIKTPPQAPDDTKLLN
;
A
#
# COMPACT_ATOMS: atom_id res chain seq x y z
N MET A 1 -43.58 -38.81 -52.41
CA MET A 1 -42.61 -38.85 -51.28
C MET A 1 -41.52 -37.84 -51.62
N ASN A 2 -41.68 -36.62 -51.25
CA ASN A 2 -40.71 -35.52 -51.50
C ASN A 2 -40.13 -35.10 -50.19
N ARG A 3 -38.82 -35.28 -50.00
CA ARG A 3 -38.06 -34.78 -48.87
C ARG A 3 -37.56 -33.37 -49.23
N VAL A 4 -38.06 -32.37 -48.52
CA VAL A 4 -37.57 -31.01 -48.61
C VAL A 4 -36.44 -30.89 -47.60
N THR A 5 -35.24 -30.69 -48.09
CA THR A 5 -34.05 -30.40 -47.31
C THR A 5 -34.01 -28.87 -47.05
N ALA A 6 -34.24 -28.45 -45.83
CA ALA A 6 -34.04 -27.06 -45.41
C ALA A 6 -32.56 -26.80 -45.14
N ALA A 7 -31.95 -25.97 -45.94
CA ALA A 7 -30.60 -25.44 -45.71
C ALA A 7 -30.65 -24.32 -44.66
N LEU A 8 -30.00 -24.52 -43.54
CA LEU A 8 -29.85 -23.50 -42.49
C LEU A 8 -28.60 -22.68 -42.79
N SER A 9 -28.81 -21.45 -43.28
CA SER A 9 -27.72 -20.50 -43.49
C SER A 9 -27.36 -19.85 -42.18
N ILE A 10 -26.17 -20.16 -41.64
CA ILE A 10 -25.61 -19.47 -40.45
C ILE A 10 -24.87 -18.24 -40.96
N ALA A 11 -25.45 -17.06 -40.72
CA ALA A 11 -24.76 -15.80 -40.90
C ALA A 11 -23.85 -15.54 -39.69
N VAL A 12 -22.54 -15.66 -39.91
CA VAL A 12 -21.55 -15.22 -38.89
C VAL A 12 -21.37 -13.74 -39.02
N ALA A 13 -21.97 -12.99 -38.08
CA ALA A 13 -21.71 -11.58 -37.95
C ALA A 13 -20.38 -11.38 -37.17
N PHE A 14 -19.35 -10.96 -37.90
CA PHE A 14 -18.09 -10.49 -37.30
C PHE A 14 -18.33 -9.11 -36.72
N ALA A 15 -18.67 -9.02 -35.42
CA ALA A 15 -18.63 -7.76 -34.68
C ALA A 15 -17.16 -7.52 -34.26
N ALA A 16 -16.49 -6.60 -34.94
CA ALA A 16 -15.21 -6.06 -34.49
C ALA A 16 -15.48 -5.23 -33.22
N GLY A 17 -15.54 -5.89 -32.08
CA GLY A 17 -15.56 -5.26 -30.78
C GLY A 17 -14.13 -4.86 -30.40
N CYS A 18 -13.84 -3.56 -30.37
CA CYS A 18 -12.68 -3.05 -29.64
C CYS A 18 -12.81 -3.48 -28.18
N GLY A 19 -12.24 -4.63 -27.86
CA GLY A 19 -12.13 -5.11 -26.50
C GLY A 19 -11.16 -4.21 -25.75
N VAL A 20 -11.67 -3.23 -25.04
CA VAL A 20 -10.95 -2.59 -23.93
C VAL A 20 -10.81 -3.68 -22.88
N THR A 21 -9.71 -4.42 -22.92
CA THR A 21 -9.32 -5.28 -21.82
C THR A 21 -8.99 -4.39 -20.63
N HIS A 22 -10.01 -4.03 -19.85
CA HIS A 22 -9.78 -3.67 -18.47
C HIS A 22 -9.11 -4.88 -17.83
N LEU A 23 -7.80 -4.82 -17.70
CA LEU A 23 -7.08 -5.70 -16.80
C LEU A 23 -7.72 -5.47 -15.43
N LEU A 24 -8.64 -6.34 -15.07
CA LEU A 24 -9.15 -6.46 -13.72
C LEU A 24 -7.92 -6.72 -12.85
N ARG A 25 -7.36 -5.66 -12.25
CA ARG A 25 -6.43 -5.83 -11.15
C ARG A 25 -7.15 -6.75 -10.17
N PRO A 26 -6.55 -7.85 -9.72
CA PRO A 26 -7.13 -8.59 -8.62
C PRO A 26 -7.26 -7.56 -7.49
N ALA A 27 -8.48 -7.14 -7.20
CA ALA A 27 -8.77 -6.51 -5.94
C ALA A 27 -8.22 -7.50 -4.92
N LEU A 28 -7.26 -7.09 -4.08
CA LEU A 28 -6.94 -7.85 -2.89
C LEU A 28 -8.31 -8.14 -2.28
N ALA A 29 -8.72 -9.41 -2.31
CA ALA A 29 -10.02 -9.80 -1.81
C ALA A 29 -10.10 -9.21 -0.41
N ALA A 30 -11.14 -8.41 -0.15
CA ALA A 30 -11.36 -7.86 1.17
C ALA A 30 -11.48 -9.06 2.11
N GLU A 31 -10.41 -9.37 2.83
CA GLU A 31 -10.47 -10.37 3.88
C GLU A 31 -11.39 -9.79 4.94
N ASN A 32 -12.36 -10.58 5.37
CA ASN A 32 -13.23 -10.17 6.45
C ASN A 32 -12.38 -9.83 7.66
N ILE A 33 -12.47 -8.60 8.15
CA ILE A 33 -11.80 -8.20 9.38
C ILE A 33 -12.35 -9.04 10.53
N THR A 34 -11.47 -9.71 11.26
CA THR A 34 -11.84 -10.45 12.47
C THR A 34 -11.53 -9.62 13.71
N ALA A 35 -12.40 -9.68 14.71
CA ALA A 35 -12.17 -9.03 15.99
C ALA A 35 -10.92 -9.63 16.66
N GLN A 36 -9.90 -8.81 16.92
CA GLN A 36 -8.63 -9.24 17.52
C GLN A 36 -7.93 -8.08 18.22
N VAL A 37 -7.01 -8.41 19.11
CA VAL A 37 -6.06 -7.47 19.71
C VAL A 37 -4.66 -7.78 19.17
N ILE A 38 -3.95 -6.78 18.69
CA ILE A 38 -2.58 -6.91 18.21
C ILE A 38 -1.68 -6.08 19.13
N SER A 39 -0.79 -6.74 19.87
CA SER A 39 0.18 -6.11 20.78
C SER A 39 1.35 -5.52 19.98
N THR A 40 1.17 -4.34 19.44
CA THR A 40 2.19 -3.68 18.59
C THR A 40 3.42 -3.21 19.35
N GLY A 41 3.31 -3.00 20.67
CA GLY A 41 4.44 -2.62 21.53
C GLY A 41 5.53 -3.68 21.62
N GLU A 42 5.19 -4.94 21.43
CA GLU A 42 6.12 -6.09 21.48
C GLU A 42 6.80 -6.37 20.13
N LEU A 43 6.36 -5.68 19.07
CA LEU A 43 6.92 -5.87 17.73
C LEU A 43 8.19 -5.02 17.57
N GLU A 44 9.35 -5.67 17.56
CA GLU A 44 10.66 -5.05 17.39
C GLU A 44 11.58 -5.93 16.53
N GLY A 45 12.45 -5.30 15.75
CA GLY A 45 13.46 -5.99 14.95
C GLY A 45 12.87 -7.14 14.13
N ASP A 46 13.40 -8.34 14.29
CA ASP A 46 12.99 -9.52 13.52
C ASP A 46 11.57 -10.01 13.83
N THR A 47 10.94 -9.57 14.93
CA THR A 47 9.52 -9.86 15.20
C THR A 47 8.57 -9.06 14.30
N ILE A 48 9.06 -7.93 13.75
CA ILE A 48 8.36 -7.23 12.66
C ILE A 48 8.56 -8.00 11.36
N SER A 49 9.81 -8.09 10.91
CA SER A 49 10.23 -8.89 9.74
C SER A 49 11.76 -8.92 9.68
N PRO A 50 12.38 -9.80 8.90
CA PRO A 50 13.77 -9.62 8.49
C PRO A 50 13.96 -8.24 7.83
N ALA A 51 15.13 -7.62 8.04
CA ALA A 51 15.42 -6.35 7.39
C ALA A 51 15.56 -6.53 5.88
N ALA A 52 14.93 -5.65 5.12
CA ALA A 52 15.18 -5.52 3.69
C ALA A 52 16.61 -4.97 3.44
N ALA A 53 17.08 -5.01 2.19
CA ALA A 53 18.42 -4.53 1.82
C ALA A 53 18.71 -3.06 2.21
N ASN A 54 17.67 -2.24 2.29
CA ASN A 54 17.73 -0.84 2.75
C ASN A 54 17.54 -0.67 4.27
N GLY A 55 17.56 -1.76 5.04
CA GLY A 55 17.39 -1.74 6.50
C GLY A 55 15.95 -1.60 6.99
N MET A 56 14.98 -1.42 6.08
CA MET A 56 13.57 -1.32 6.46
C MET A 56 12.98 -2.65 6.87
N ARG A 57 12.13 -2.60 7.87
CA ARG A 57 11.27 -3.72 8.31
C ARG A 57 9.81 -3.32 8.14
N ASN A 58 8.99 -4.23 7.68
CA ASN A 58 7.57 -3.98 7.47
C ASN A 58 6.76 -5.25 7.73
N LYS A 59 5.70 -5.14 8.52
CA LYS A 59 4.76 -6.23 8.79
C LYS A 59 3.35 -5.74 8.58
N LEU A 60 2.65 -6.38 7.64
CA LEU A 60 1.23 -6.16 7.46
C LEU A 60 0.48 -6.72 8.68
N LEU A 61 -0.36 -5.92 9.30
CA LEU A 61 -1.17 -6.27 10.48
C LEU A 61 -2.61 -6.55 10.08
N VAL A 62 -3.18 -5.70 9.22
CA VAL A 62 -4.56 -5.79 8.74
C VAL A 62 -4.63 -5.38 7.28
N ALA A 63 -5.40 -6.13 6.49
CA ALA A 63 -5.75 -5.77 5.11
C ALA A 63 -7.24 -6.05 4.91
N ALA A 64 -8.05 -5.00 4.78
CA ALA A 64 -9.48 -5.14 4.49
C ALA A 64 -10.11 -3.79 4.12
N ASP A 65 -11.30 -3.83 3.51
CA ASP A 65 -12.16 -2.66 3.26
C ASP A 65 -11.47 -1.47 2.58
N GLY A 66 -10.57 -1.78 1.65
CA GLY A 66 -9.87 -0.74 0.87
C GLY A 66 -8.74 -0.04 1.63
N ALA A 67 -8.26 -0.60 2.74
CA ALA A 67 -7.12 -0.09 3.47
C ALA A 67 -6.14 -1.20 3.89
N THR A 68 -4.91 -0.83 4.19
CA THR A 68 -3.93 -1.68 4.86
C THR A 68 -3.39 -0.98 6.09
N ILE A 69 -3.14 -1.76 7.15
CA ILE A 69 -2.47 -1.30 8.36
C ILE A 69 -1.21 -2.14 8.55
N ALA A 70 -0.09 -1.49 8.68
CA ALA A 70 1.20 -2.14 8.88
C ALA A 70 1.98 -1.47 10.01
N ILE A 71 2.93 -2.21 10.59
CA ILE A 71 3.99 -1.63 11.42
C ILE A 71 5.27 -1.56 10.59
N GLN A 72 5.97 -0.46 10.68
CA GLN A 72 7.25 -0.24 10.01
C GLN A 72 8.33 0.11 11.04
N ASP A 73 9.58 -0.19 10.71
CA ASP A 73 10.75 0.17 11.49
C ASP A 73 11.92 0.44 10.54
N GLY A 74 12.53 1.61 10.63
CA GLY A 74 13.66 1.98 9.78
C GLY A 74 13.58 3.40 9.24
N SER A 75 14.44 3.68 8.26
CA SER A 75 14.62 5.00 7.67
C SER A 75 14.40 4.93 6.15
N PRO A 76 13.16 5.00 5.67
CA PRO A 76 12.89 4.95 4.23
C PRO A 76 13.52 6.16 3.53
N PRO A 77 14.02 6.00 2.30
CA PRO A 77 14.43 7.12 1.47
C PRO A 77 13.24 8.04 1.18
N LYS A 78 13.53 9.26 0.73
CA LYS A 78 12.48 10.19 0.29
C LYS A 78 11.74 9.61 -0.91
N HIS A 79 10.41 9.61 -0.85
CA HIS A 79 9.55 9.03 -1.89
C HIS A 79 8.15 9.65 -1.85
N LEU A 80 7.29 9.23 -2.75
CA LEU A 80 5.85 9.51 -2.72
C LEU A 80 5.07 8.25 -3.13
N HIS A 81 3.79 8.23 -2.75
CA HIS A 81 2.80 7.28 -3.28
C HIS A 81 1.91 7.99 -4.29
N ALA A 82 1.84 7.46 -5.52
CA ALA A 82 1.08 8.11 -6.59
C ALA A 82 -0.45 8.02 -6.36
N ASN A 83 -0.92 6.93 -5.77
CA ASN A 83 -2.33 6.60 -5.67
C ASN A 83 -2.83 6.41 -4.23
N ALA A 84 -1.96 6.02 -3.29
CA ALA A 84 -2.34 5.80 -1.90
C ALA A 84 -2.11 7.04 -1.04
N ASN A 85 -3.10 7.39 -0.20
CA ASN A 85 -2.87 8.23 0.96
C ASN A 85 -2.20 7.40 2.06
N GLU A 86 -1.37 8.02 2.88
CA GLU A 86 -0.76 7.37 4.02
C GLU A 86 -1.00 8.18 5.30
N ILE A 87 -1.28 7.49 6.39
CA ILE A 87 -1.33 8.06 7.73
C ILE A 87 -0.35 7.29 8.58
N GLN A 88 0.52 7.98 9.31
CA GLN A 88 1.48 7.38 10.22
C GLN A 88 1.17 7.82 11.64
N PHE A 89 1.00 6.86 12.55
CA PHE A 89 0.98 7.10 13.98
C PHE A 89 2.33 6.65 14.56
N ILE A 90 3.09 7.61 15.10
CA ILE A 90 4.43 7.33 15.62
C ILE A 90 4.32 6.63 16.97
N LEU A 91 4.71 5.34 17.00
CA LEU A 91 4.73 4.54 18.23
C LEU A 91 5.97 4.77 19.06
N ALA A 92 7.14 4.84 18.40
CA ALA A 92 8.43 4.96 19.07
C ALA A 92 9.45 5.69 18.19
N GLY A 93 10.48 6.23 18.84
CA GLY A 93 11.55 6.97 18.18
C GLY A 93 11.20 8.45 17.99
N THR A 94 12.25 9.27 17.90
CA THR A 94 12.18 10.71 17.58
C THR A 94 13.12 11.00 16.43
N GLY A 95 12.88 12.07 15.73
CA GLY A 95 13.74 12.47 14.62
C GLY A 95 13.06 13.43 13.67
N THR A 96 13.57 13.48 12.44
CA THR A 96 13.07 14.34 11.38
C THR A 96 12.64 13.48 10.20
N ILE A 97 11.51 13.83 9.61
CA ILE A 97 11.03 13.26 8.35
C ILE A 97 10.80 14.37 7.34
N TRP A 98 10.91 14.03 6.06
CA TRP A 98 10.46 14.91 4.98
C TRP A 98 8.94 14.83 4.84
N LEU A 99 8.25 15.98 4.74
CA LEU A 99 6.81 16.05 4.53
C LEU A 99 6.46 17.22 3.60
N GLY A 100 6.06 16.91 2.37
CA GLY A 100 5.80 17.90 1.33
C GLY A 100 7.08 18.58 0.87
N ASP A 101 7.24 19.84 1.21
CA ASP A 101 8.37 20.70 0.84
C ASP A 101 9.37 20.96 1.97
N LYS A 102 9.15 20.38 3.15
CA LYS A 102 9.94 20.66 4.36
C LYS A 102 10.23 19.44 5.20
N GLU A 103 11.19 19.58 6.07
CA GLU A 103 11.45 18.64 7.16
C GLU A 103 10.64 19.00 8.40
N VAL A 104 10.10 17.99 9.04
CA VAL A 104 9.34 18.14 10.29
C VAL A 104 9.87 17.18 11.34
N LYS A 105 9.91 17.64 12.59
CA LYS A 105 10.23 16.77 13.73
C LYS A 105 9.02 15.95 14.10
N VAL A 106 9.27 14.69 14.46
CA VAL A 106 8.26 13.75 14.93
C VAL A 106 8.70 13.05 16.21
N LYS A 107 7.74 12.67 17.02
CA LYS A 107 7.91 11.98 18.31
C LYS A 107 6.75 11.04 18.56
N PRO A 108 6.87 10.10 19.51
CA PRO A 108 5.77 9.22 19.89
C PRO A 108 4.48 9.99 20.21
N GLY A 109 3.37 9.49 19.68
CA GLY A 109 2.04 10.11 19.78
C GLY A 109 1.68 11.06 18.65
N ASP A 110 2.62 11.43 17.78
CA ASP A 110 2.29 12.26 16.61
C ASP A 110 1.55 11.44 15.52
N LEU A 111 0.58 12.10 14.89
CA LEU A 111 -0.12 11.61 13.72
C LEU A 111 0.31 12.42 12.50
N VAL A 112 0.92 11.75 11.53
CA VAL A 112 1.36 12.36 10.27
C VAL A 112 0.38 11.99 9.17
N VAL A 113 -0.20 12.98 8.51
CA VAL A 113 -1.16 12.79 7.41
C VAL A 113 -0.46 13.13 6.10
N ILE A 114 -0.40 12.16 5.19
CA ILE A 114 0.35 12.20 3.94
C ILE A 114 -0.62 11.92 2.78
N PRO A 115 -1.17 12.95 2.13
CA PRO A 115 -1.97 12.75 0.94
C PRO A 115 -1.16 12.11 -0.18
N LYS A 116 -1.81 11.36 -1.05
CA LYS A 116 -1.19 10.83 -2.28
C LYS A 116 -0.48 11.94 -3.07
N GLY A 117 0.65 11.60 -3.67
CA GLY A 117 1.50 12.55 -4.39
C GLY A 117 2.38 13.42 -3.50
N THR A 118 2.24 13.35 -2.17
CA THR A 118 3.05 14.14 -1.24
C THR A 118 4.41 13.45 -1.01
N ALA A 119 5.50 14.18 -1.22
CA ALA A 119 6.85 13.72 -0.91
C ALA A 119 7.00 13.49 0.60
N HIS A 120 7.53 12.34 1.00
CA HIS A 120 7.75 12.01 2.41
C HIS A 120 8.85 10.96 2.60
N GLY A 121 9.14 10.58 3.83
CA GLY A 121 10.27 9.71 4.17
C GLY A 121 11.54 10.53 4.39
N GLY A 122 12.68 10.10 3.83
CA GLY A 122 13.96 10.76 4.07
C GLY A 122 14.26 10.85 5.56
N THR A 123 13.88 9.82 6.30
CA THR A 123 13.83 9.79 7.77
C THR A 123 15.23 9.85 8.36
N ARG A 124 15.44 10.75 9.31
CA ARG A 124 16.66 10.88 10.11
C ARG A 124 16.31 10.77 11.60
N PRO A 125 16.44 9.57 12.19
CA PRO A 125 16.18 9.38 13.62
C PRO A 125 17.26 10.05 14.49
N ASP A 126 16.86 10.55 15.66
CA ASP A 126 17.80 11.08 16.67
C ASP A 126 18.56 9.94 17.39
N GLY A 127 18.09 8.69 17.25
CA GLY A 127 18.65 7.50 17.87
C GLY A 127 18.64 6.32 16.90
N ARG A 128 17.97 5.22 17.28
CA ARG A 128 17.98 3.97 16.48
C ARG A 128 17.12 4.10 15.22
N THR A 129 15.80 4.18 15.38
CA THR A 129 14.82 4.19 14.28
C THR A 129 13.56 4.94 14.71
N ILE A 130 12.71 5.28 13.76
CA ILE A 130 11.33 5.71 13.99
C ILE A 130 10.43 4.54 13.61
N LYS A 131 9.51 4.17 14.53
CA LYS A 131 8.59 3.04 14.39
C LYS A 131 7.15 3.54 14.31
N PRO A 132 6.56 3.70 13.12
CA PRO A 132 5.15 4.06 12.96
C PRO A 132 4.26 2.84 12.76
N ILE A 133 2.98 2.97 13.12
CA ILE A 133 1.88 2.29 12.46
C ILE A 133 1.53 3.10 11.22
N THR A 134 1.45 2.44 10.07
CA THR A 134 1.08 3.06 8.79
C THR A 134 -0.26 2.55 8.31
N ILE A 135 -1.13 3.45 7.91
CA ILE A 135 -2.43 3.16 7.30
C ILE A 135 -2.38 3.67 5.88
N LYS A 136 -2.63 2.82 4.88
CA LYS A 136 -2.69 3.21 3.46
C LYS A 136 -4.07 2.96 2.88
N THR A 137 -4.61 3.97 2.22
CA THR A 137 -5.94 3.92 1.59
C THR A 137 -5.95 4.68 0.26
N PRO A 138 -6.29 4.01 -0.86
CA PRO A 138 -6.47 2.56 -1.00
C PRO A 138 -5.18 1.78 -0.65
N PRO A 139 -5.24 0.43 -0.56
CA PRO A 139 -4.05 -0.40 -0.40
C PRO A 139 -2.98 -0.05 -1.44
N GLN A 140 -1.75 0.09 -1.00
CA GLN A 140 -0.64 0.45 -1.88
C GLN A 140 -0.37 -0.67 -2.88
N ALA A 141 -0.38 -0.35 -4.18
CA ALA A 141 0.08 -1.25 -5.22
C ALA A 141 1.62 -1.39 -5.19
N PRO A 142 2.19 -2.52 -5.67
CA PRO A 142 3.64 -2.74 -5.64
C PRO A 142 4.46 -1.67 -6.37
N ASP A 143 3.88 -1.04 -7.40
CA ASP A 143 4.52 -0.02 -8.25
C ASP A 143 4.16 1.43 -7.86
N ASP A 144 3.42 1.62 -6.75
CA ASP A 144 2.91 2.92 -6.33
C ASP A 144 3.98 3.84 -5.72
N THR A 145 5.07 3.27 -5.18
CA THR A 145 6.16 4.06 -4.61
C THR A 145 7.06 4.62 -5.70
N LYS A 146 7.27 5.94 -5.67
CA LYS A 146 8.22 6.65 -6.54
C LYS A 146 9.31 7.27 -5.68
N LEU A 147 10.55 6.80 -5.85
CA LEU A 147 11.71 7.37 -5.16
C LEU A 147 11.99 8.77 -5.68
N LEU A 148 12.41 9.65 -4.77
CA LEU A 148 12.78 11.03 -5.07
C LEU A 148 14.26 11.25 -4.72
N ASN A 149 14.94 11.99 -5.57
CA ASN A 149 16.34 12.37 -5.38
C ASN A 149 16.48 13.51 -4.37
#